data_ddf39970fd6e57c727c47bf721e9cacb
#
_entry.id   ddf39970fd6e57c727c47bf721e9cacb
#
_cell.length_a   1.000
_cell.length_b   1.000
_cell.length_c   1.000
_cell.angle_alpha   90.00
_cell.angle_beta   90.00
_cell.angle_gamma   90.00
#
_symmetry.space_group_name_H-M   'P 1'
#
loop_
_entity.id
_entity.type
_entity.pdbx_description
1 polymer ?
#
loop_
_entity_poly.entity_id
_entity_poly.type
_entity_poly.pdbx_seq_one_letter_code
_entity_poly.pdbx_strand_id
1 'polypeptide(L)'
;MIRNSSKRNPTQEIIKIPDLYIHHHLGLGDMVHCNGMVRNLLREGGFEKVYVFVKMCYSKAVDWMYRDEDRIETIQIDEKGDERQQVNSILSRRTLGTDNKFLRVGHEFLKEHENEIGPMPCDMLFYEQIGLPYSVWFDDCYWERDLEEEERVYRKMAPEGKDYIFVHDDPNHN
;
A
#
# COMPACT_ATOMS: atom_id res chain seq x y z
N MET A 1 -54.33 30.94 22.49
CA MET A 1 -53.50 29.72 22.63
C MET A 1 -52.69 29.59 21.40
N ILE A 2 -51.42 29.97 21.46
CA ILE A 2 -50.49 29.85 20.32
C ILE A 2 -49.61 28.63 20.59
N ARG A 3 -49.74 27.57 19.76
CA ARG A 3 -48.88 26.37 19.84
C ARG A 3 -47.55 26.70 19.14
N ASN A 4 -46.50 26.87 19.90
CA ASN A 4 -45.14 26.90 19.40
C ASN A 4 -44.75 25.46 18.93
N SER A 5 -44.73 25.24 17.63
CA SER A 5 -44.14 24.02 17.05
C SER A 5 -42.62 24.22 16.96
N SER A 6 -41.90 23.69 17.91
CA SER A 6 -40.45 23.57 17.87
C SER A 6 -40.07 22.72 16.65
N LYS A 7 -39.57 23.37 15.59
CA LYS A 7 -38.91 22.70 14.47
C LYS A 7 -37.61 22.09 14.99
N ARG A 8 -37.57 20.74 15.13
CA ARG A 8 -36.30 20.03 15.32
C ARG A 8 -35.47 20.26 14.08
N ASN A 9 -34.28 20.82 14.24
CA ASN A 9 -33.28 20.86 13.19
C ASN A 9 -32.97 19.40 12.79
N PRO A 10 -32.93 19.05 11.49
CA PRO A 10 -32.46 17.75 11.08
C PRO A 10 -30.99 17.62 11.52
N THR A 11 -30.71 16.63 12.34
CA THR A 11 -29.33 16.24 12.67
C THR A 11 -28.67 15.91 11.35
N GLN A 12 -27.69 16.69 10.93
CA GLN A 12 -26.83 16.33 9.79
C GLN A 12 -26.16 15.02 10.16
N GLU A 13 -26.54 13.94 9.52
CA GLU A 13 -25.78 12.70 9.57
C GLU A 13 -24.40 13.00 9.01
N ILE A 14 -23.39 12.89 9.85
CA ILE A 14 -21.99 12.97 9.41
C ILE A 14 -21.73 11.70 8.60
N ILE A 15 -21.70 11.83 7.28
CA ILE A 15 -21.30 10.75 6.39
C ILE A 15 -19.83 10.46 6.70
N LYS A 16 -19.57 9.33 7.34
CA LYS A 16 -18.20 8.89 7.63
C LYS A 16 -17.61 8.31 6.36
N ILE A 17 -16.51 8.89 5.89
CA ILE A 17 -15.71 8.35 4.79
C ILE A 17 -15.03 7.05 5.28
N PRO A 18 -15.11 5.95 4.53
CA PRO A 18 -14.53 4.68 4.96
C PRO A 18 -13.01 4.68 4.84
N ASP A 19 -12.35 3.85 5.67
CA ASP A 19 -10.95 3.51 5.51
C ASP A 19 -10.79 2.28 4.58
N LEU A 20 -9.62 2.17 3.96
CA LEU A 20 -9.24 1.01 3.15
C LEU A 20 -8.08 0.26 3.82
N TYR A 21 -8.20 -1.06 3.93
CA TYR A 21 -7.15 -1.96 4.39
C TYR A 21 -6.63 -2.76 3.20
N ILE A 22 -5.32 -2.73 2.94
CA ILE A 22 -4.70 -3.41 1.80
C ILE A 22 -3.74 -4.49 2.30
N HIS A 23 -3.98 -5.72 1.86
CA HIS A 23 -3.09 -6.85 2.04
C HIS A 23 -2.65 -7.37 0.67
N HIS A 24 -1.47 -6.96 0.23
CA HIS A 24 -0.79 -7.51 -0.95
C HIS A 24 0.37 -8.42 -0.55
N HIS A 25 1.16 -8.91 -1.49
CA HIS A 25 2.38 -9.62 -1.18
C HIS A 25 3.30 -8.77 -0.31
N LEU A 26 3.91 -9.35 0.73
CA LEU A 26 4.60 -8.62 1.78
C LEU A 26 6.13 -8.67 1.65
N GLY A 27 6.66 -8.98 0.47
CA GLY A 27 8.06 -8.74 0.13
C GLY A 27 8.34 -7.25 -0.06
N LEU A 28 9.56 -6.78 0.24
CA LEU A 28 9.90 -5.37 0.08
C LEU A 28 9.77 -4.90 -1.38
N GLY A 29 10.12 -5.75 -2.35
CA GLY A 29 9.92 -5.48 -3.77
C GLY A 29 8.46 -5.27 -4.13
N ASP A 30 7.56 -6.12 -3.60
CA ASP A 30 6.12 -5.98 -3.81
C ASP A 30 5.57 -4.68 -3.21
N MET A 31 6.12 -4.24 -2.06
CA MET A 31 5.78 -2.93 -1.47
C MET A 31 6.11 -1.77 -2.40
N VAL A 32 7.26 -1.83 -3.08
CA VAL A 32 7.66 -0.83 -4.09
C VAL A 32 6.73 -0.88 -5.29
N HIS A 33 6.46 -2.07 -5.83
CA HIS A 33 5.55 -2.25 -6.97
C HIS A 33 4.12 -1.79 -6.67
N CYS A 34 3.64 -1.96 -5.44
CA CYS A 34 2.30 -1.54 -5.04
C CYS A 34 2.21 -0.07 -4.59
N ASN A 35 3.32 0.68 -4.53
CA ASN A 35 3.31 2.07 -4.06
C ASN A 35 2.34 2.95 -4.85
N GLY A 36 2.42 2.94 -6.18
CA GLY A 36 1.52 3.71 -7.04
C GLY A 36 0.05 3.32 -6.87
N MET A 37 -0.24 2.01 -6.75
CA MET A 37 -1.58 1.48 -6.48
C MET A 37 -2.15 2.03 -5.17
N VAL A 38 -1.39 1.98 -4.08
CA VAL A 38 -1.83 2.45 -2.76
C VAL A 38 -2.17 3.94 -2.80
N ARG A 39 -1.31 4.75 -3.44
CA ARG A 39 -1.52 6.19 -3.59
C ARG A 39 -2.70 6.52 -4.49
N ASN A 40 -2.87 5.79 -5.58
CA ASN A 40 -4.01 5.93 -6.49
C ASN A 40 -5.33 5.64 -5.76
N LEU A 41 -5.40 4.53 -5.04
CA LEU A 41 -6.60 4.16 -4.27
C LEU A 41 -6.94 5.18 -3.19
N LEU A 42 -5.95 5.78 -2.52
CA LEU A 42 -6.19 6.86 -1.57
C LEU A 42 -6.75 8.11 -2.25
N ARG A 43 -6.20 8.49 -3.40
CA ARG A 43 -6.58 9.71 -4.11
C ARG A 43 -7.93 9.59 -4.81
N GLU A 44 -8.15 8.48 -5.54
CA GLU A 44 -9.30 8.29 -6.42
C GLU A 44 -10.42 7.44 -5.81
N GLY A 45 -10.08 6.59 -4.83
CA GLY A 45 -11.02 5.62 -4.24
C GLY A 45 -11.99 6.20 -3.21
N GLY A 46 -11.84 7.47 -2.82
CA GLY A 46 -12.74 8.13 -1.85
C GLY A 46 -12.59 7.61 -0.44
N PHE A 47 -11.39 7.19 -0.03
CA PHE A 47 -11.08 6.73 1.32
C PHE A 47 -10.49 7.85 2.18
N GLU A 48 -10.77 7.82 3.49
CA GLU A 48 -10.18 8.74 4.44
C GLU A 48 -8.72 8.38 4.71
N LYS A 49 -8.47 7.10 4.99
CA LYS A 49 -7.13 6.54 5.19
C LYS A 49 -6.97 5.22 4.47
N VAL A 50 -5.72 4.90 4.16
CA VAL A 50 -5.31 3.59 3.66
C VAL A 50 -4.33 2.96 4.63
N TYR A 51 -4.64 1.75 5.06
CA TYR A 51 -3.80 0.92 5.92
C TYR A 51 -3.17 -0.19 5.11
N VAL A 52 -1.83 -0.26 5.11
CA VAL A 52 -1.06 -1.28 4.38
C VAL A 52 -0.45 -2.26 5.36
N PHE A 53 -0.73 -3.55 5.20
CA PHE A 53 -0.08 -4.57 6.01
C PHE A 53 1.38 -4.74 5.59
N VAL A 54 2.29 -4.87 6.56
CA VAL A 54 3.73 -4.98 6.34
C VAL A 54 4.35 -5.95 7.33
N LYS A 55 5.35 -6.74 6.91
CA LYS A 55 6.17 -7.54 7.83
C LYS A 55 7.04 -6.63 8.68
N MET A 56 7.19 -6.97 9.94
CA MET A 56 7.95 -6.18 10.92
C MET A 56 9.36 -5.84 10.44
N CYS A 57 10.05 -6.78 9.75
CA CYS A 57 11.39 -6.56 9.20
C CYS A 57 11.48 -5.46 8.14
N TYR A 58 10.37 -5.16 7.45
CA TYR A 58 10.31 -4.14 6.40
C TYR A 58 9.63 -2.85 6.84
N SER A 59 9.04 -2.81 8.04
CA SER A 59 8.20 -1.68 8.49
C SER A 59 8.91 -0.33 8.36
N LYS A 60 10.15 -0.22 8.81
CA LYS A 60 10.91 1.04 8.72
C LYS A 60 11.09 1.54 7.29
N ALA A 61 11.35 0.63 6.34
CA ALA A 61 11.52 1.00 4.93
C ALA A 61 10.19 1.44 4.30
N VAL A 62 9.09 0.76 4.66
CA VAL A 62 7.76 1.08 4.14
C VAL A 62 7.19 2.34 4.79
N ASP A 63 7.40 2.55 6.10
CA ASP A 63 7.05 3.80 6.77
C ASP A 63 7.81 4.99 6.14
N TRP A 64 9.09 4.80 5.84
CA TRP A 64 9.87 5.81 5.13
C TRP A 64 9.36 6.08 3.71
N MET A 65 8.88 5.05 3.01
CA MET A 65 8.32 5.15 1.66
C MET A 65 7.06 6.02 1.60
N TYR A 66 6.25 6.01 2.66
CA TYR A 66 4.99 6.76 2.75
C TYR A 66 5.02 7.99 3.66
N ARG A 67 6.20 8.40 4.16
CA ARG A 67 6.34 9.47 5.15
C ARG A 67 5.82 10.85 4.72
N ASP A 68 5.60 11.03 3.42
CA ASP A 68 5.06 12.25 2.81
C ASP A 68 3.53 12.30 2.79
N GLU A 69 2.82 11.20 3.17
CA GLU A 69 1.36 11.10 3.11
C GLU A 69 0.80 10.52 4.42
N ASP A 70 0.37 11.40 5.32
CA ASP A 70 -0.13 11.05 6.67
C ASP A 70 -1.40 10.18 6.66
N ARG A 71 -2.08 10.07 5.53
CA ARG A 71 -3.26 9.21 5.38
C ARG A 71 -2.94 7.78 4.98
N ILE A 72 -1.65 7.45 4.74
CA ILE A 72 -1.19 6.08 4.54
C ILE A 72 -0.48 5.63 5.81
N GLU A 73 -1.01 4.61 6.46
CA GLU A 73 -0.45 4.03 7.68
C GLU A 73 -0.10 2.56 7.48
N THR A 74 0.98 2.10 8.10
CA THR A 74 1.34 0.68 8.06
C THR A 74 0.76 -0.08 9.26
N ILE A 75 0.42 -1.36 9.03
CA ILE A 75 0.03 -2.30 10.07
C ILE A 75 1.02 -3.45 10.07
N GLN A 76 1.82 -3.53 11.12
CA GLN A 76 2.85 -4.55 11.24
C GLN A 76 2.27 -5.91 11.58
N ILE A 77 2.79 -6.95 10.93
CA ILE A 77 2.55 -8.35 11.27
C ILE A 77 3.88 -9.06 11.53
N ASP A 78 3.82 -10.12 12.33
CA ASP A 78 4.99 -10.94 12.65
C ASP A 78 5.38 -11.79 11.43
N GLU A 79 6.68 -11.92 11.19
CA GLU A 79 7.25 -12.77 10.15
C GLU A 79 7.08 -14.26 10.45
N LYS A 80 6.96 -14.61 11.74
CA LYS A 80 6.86 -15.96 12.26
C LYS A 80 5.41 -16.33 12.50
N GLY A 81 4.70 -16.74 11.53
CA GLY A 81 3.33 -17.13 11.73
C GLY A 81 2.54 -17.15 10.44
N ASP A 82 1.30 -17.59 10.56
CA ASP A 82 0.39 -17.50 9.42
C ASP A 82 0.00 -16.05 9.18
N GLU A 83 0.53 -15.48 8.10
CA GLU A 83 0.30 -14.11 7.65
C GLU A 83 -1.20 -13.83 7.50
N ARG A 84 -1.92 -14.74 6.86
CA ARG A 84 -3.35 -14.60 6.59
C ARG A 84 -4.17 -14.60 7.88
N GLN A 85 -3.81 -15.45 8.82
CA GLN A 85 -4.47 -15.53 10.12
C GLN A 85 -4.27 -14.24 10.92
N GLN A 86 -3.07 -13.68 10.93
CA GLN A 86 -2.76 -12.42 11.59
C GLN A 86 -3.57 -11.27 10.99
N VAL A 87 -3.54 -11.13 9.65
CA VAL A 87 -4.30 -10.11 8.91
C VAL A 87 -5.80 -10.24 9.22
N ASN A 88 -6.37 -11.42 9.12
CA ASN A 88 -7.80 -11.64 9.40
C ASN A 88 -8.16 -11.30 10.86
N SER A 89 -7.29 -11.62 11.81
CA SER A 89 -7.48 -11.28 13.22
C SER A 89 -7.50 -9.77 13.48
N ILE A 90 -6.66 -9.02 12.78
CA ILE A 90 -6.60 -7.56 12.86
C ILE A 90 -7.85 -6.95 12.21
N LEU A 91 -8.19 -7.41 11.01
CA LEU A 91 -9.36 -6.93 10.28
C LEU A 91 -10.65 -7.13 11.06
N SER A 92 -10.88 -8.32 11.65
CA SER A 92 -12.08 -8.62 12.43
C SER A 92 -12.32 -7.64 13.58
N ARG A 93 -11.25 -7.05 14.13
CA ARG A 93 -11.33 -6.05 15.21
C ARG A 93 -11.49 -4.61 14.69
N ARG A 94 -10.93 -4.31 13.53
CA ARG A 94 -10.89 -2.93 12.99
C ARG A 94 -12.04 -2.61 12.03
N THR A 95 -12.64 -3.62 11.41
CA THR A 95 -13.71 -3.41 10.41
C THR A 95 -15.10 -3.81 10.89
N LEU A 96 -15.22 -4.49 12.05
CA LEU A 96 -16.52 -4.92 12.58
C LEU A 96 -17.40 -3.70 12.88
N GLY A 97 -18.60 -3.69 12.26
CA GLY A 97 -19.58 -2.61 12.46
C GLY A 97 -19.21 -1.28 11.80
N THR A 98 -18.27 -1.29 10.86
CA THR A 98 -17.87 -0.12 10.08
C THR A 98 -18.14 -0.34 8.58
N ASP A 99 -18.09 0.76 7.79
CA ASP A 99 -18.15 0.71 6.32
C ASP A 99 -16.76 0.54 5.68
N ASN A 100 -15.71 0.34 6.50
CA ASN A 100 -14.34 0.17 6.04
C ASN A 100 -14.21 -0.96 5.03
N LYS A 101 -13.29 -0.80 4.07
CA LYS A 101 -13.09 -1.74 2.98
C LYS A 101 -11.81 -2.53 3.18
N PHE A 102 -11.79 -3.74 2.64
CA PHE A 102 -10.62 -4.59 2.62
C PHE A 102 -10.33 -5.06 1.20
N LEU A 103 -9.08 -4.92 0.80
CA LEU A 103 -8.56 -5.35 -0.49
C LEU A 103 -7.42 -6.34 -0.28
N ARG A 104 -7.54 -7.52 -0.87
CA ARG A 104 -6.43 -8.49 -0.94
C ARG A 104 -5.97 -8.59 -2.39
N VAL A 105 -4.66 -8.39 -2.62
CA VAL A 105 -4.05 -8.35 -3.95
C VAL A 105 -2.96 -9.43 -4.06
N GLY A 106 -2.88 -10.08 -5.18
CA GLY A 106 -1.96 -11.18 -5.44
C GLY A 106 -2.47 -12.51 -4.89
N HIS A 107 -1.74 -13.12 -3.99
CA HIS A 107 -2.12 -14.33 -3.25
C HIS A 107 -2.91 -15.38 -4.06
N GLU A 108 -4.19 -15.61 -3.72
CA GLU A 108 -5.03 -16.64 -4.33
C GLU A 108 -5.37 -16.35 -5.78
N PHE A 109 -5.55 -15.07 -6.14
CA PHE A 109 -5.85 -14.69 -7.52
C PHE A 109 -4.80 -15.20 -8.50
N LEU A 110 -3.53 -15.11 -8.16
CA LEU A 110 -2.44 -15.62 -8.99
C LEU A 110 -2.54 -17.13 -9.22
N LYS A 111 -2.95 -17.91 -8.21
CA LYS A 111 -3.12 -19.36 -8.32
C LYS A 111 -4.33 -19.75 -9.15
N GLU A 112 -5.43 -19.03 -9.00
CA GLU A 112 -6.67 -19.31 -9.73
C GLU A 112 -6.57 -18.99 -11.22
N HIS A 113 -5.74 -18.01 -11.59
CA HIS A 113 -5.60 -17.50 -12.94
C HIS A 113 -4.27 -17.89 -13.62
N GLU A 114 -3.45 -18.73 -13.00
CA GLU A 114 -2.13 -19.11 -13.53
C GLU A 114 -2.17 -19.64 -14.96
N ASN A 115 -3.23 -20.36 -15.34
CA ASN A 115 -3.41 -20.90 -16.69
C ASN A 115 -4.05 -19.92 -17.70
N GLU A 116 -4.66 -18.84 -17.23
CA GLU A 116 -5.41 -17.89 -18.08
C GLU A 116 -4.56 -16.65 -18.41
N ILE A 117 -3.68 -16.27 -17.48
CA ILE A 117 -2.96 -15.01 -17.50
C ILE A 117 -1.74 -15.05 -18.42
N GLY A 118 -1.27 -16.25 -18.79
CA GLY A 118 -0.05 -16.40 -19.60
C GLY A 118 1.20 -15.84 -18.91
N PRO A 119 2.26 -15.50 -19.65
CA PRO A 119 3.55 -15.07 -19.10
C PRO A 119 3.54 -13.58 -18.67
N MET A 120 2.47 -13.11 -18.04
CA MET A 120 2.41 -11.73 -17.54
C MET A 120 3.23 -11.59 -16.24
N PRO A 121 4.05 -10.54 -16.08
CA PRO A 121 4.78 -10.28 -14.84
C PRO A 121 3.84 -10.13 -13.64
N CYS A 122 4.23 -10.68 -12.48
CA CYS A 122 3.40 -10.68 -11.27
C CYS A 122 2.97 -9.27 -10.82
N ASP A 123 3.84 -8.28 -10.99
CA ASP A 123 3.57 -6.89 -10.64
C ASP A 123 2.45 -6.27 -11.49
N MET A 124 2.38 -6.59 -12.78
CA MET A 124 1.28 -6.17 -13.66
C MET A 124 -0.05 -6.79 -13.21
N LEU A 125 -0.03 -8.04 -12.77
CA LEU A 125 -1.21 -8.76 -12.29
C LEU A 125 -1.84 -8.10 -11.06
N PHE A 126 -1.04 -7.47 -10.20
CA PHE A 126 -1.57 -6.76 -9.03
C PHE A 126 -2.50 -5.61 -9.45
N TYR A 127 -2.15 -4.89 -10.50
CA TYR A 127 -2.96 -3.79 -11.02
C TYR A 127 -4.19 -4.28 -11.78
N GLU A 128 -4.03 -5.32 -12.61
CA GLU A 128 -5.15 -5.91 -13.35
C GLU A 128 -6.23 -6.47 -12.43
N GLN A 129 -5.84 -7.16 -11.36
CA GLN A 129 -6.75 -7.74 -10.38
C GLN A 129 -7.74 -6.71 -9.81
N ILE A 130 -7.33 -5.46 -9.67
CA ILE A 130 -8.16 -4.39 -9.10
C ILE A 130 -8.70 -3.43 -10.14
N GLY A 131 -8.50 -3.73 -11.43
CA GLY A 131 -9.00 -2.92 -12.54
C GLY A 131 -8.26 -1.60 -12.74
N LEU A 132 -7.04 -1.48 -12.24
CA LEU A 132 -6.18 -0.32 -12.50
C LEU A 132 -5.28 -0.57 -13.71
N PRO A 133 -5.07 0.42 -14.59
CA PRO A 133 -4.08 0.30 -15.64
C PRO A 133 -2.67 0.26 -15.04
N TYR A 134 -1.77 -0.55 -15.63
CA TYR A 134 -0.41 -0.68 -15.12
C TYR A 134 0.40 0.63 -15.17
N SER A 135 -0.01 1.58 -16.01
CA SER A 135 0.60 2.92 -16.02
C SER A 135 0.54 3.64 -14.67
N VAL A 136 -0.44 3.31 -13.81
CA VAL A 136 -0.57 3.86 -12.46
C VAL A 136 0.69 3.60 -11.62
N TRP A 137 1.39 2.48 -11.85
CA TRP A 137 2.67 2.24 -11.19
C TRP A 137 3.67 3.34 -11.46
N PHE A 138 3.76 3.82 -12.69
CA PHE A 138 4.71 4.89 -13.09
C PHE A 138 4.18 6.28 -12.74
N ASP A 139 2.88 6.50 -12.95
CA ASP A 139 2.26 7.82 -12.84
C ASP A 139 2.06 8.25 -11.38
N ASP A 140 1.79 7.28 -10.50
CA ASP A 140 1.42 7.51 -9.09
C ASP A 140 2.47 7.02 -8.08
N CYS A 141 3.49 6.29 -8.53
CA CYS A 141 4.59 5.85 -7.67
C CYS A 141 5.42 7.06 -7.23
N TYR A 142 5.48 7.26 -5.92
CA TYR A 142 6.22 8.39 -5.36
C TYR A 142 6.78 8.04 -3.98
N TRP A 143 7.92 8.57 -3.67
CA TRP A 143 8.47 8.75 -2.33
C TRP A 143 9.34 10.00 -2.30
N GLU A 144 9.28 10.68 -1.18
CA GLU A 144 10.13 11.84 -0.96
C GLU A 144 11.60 11.41 -0.90
N ARG A 145 12.45 12.05 -1.70
CA ARG A 145 13.89 11.76 -1.70
C ARG A 145 14.59 12.40 -0.51
N ASP A 146 15.53 11.69 0.08
CA ASP A 146 16.49 12.22 1.04
C ASP A 146 17.79 12.57 0.31
N LEU A 147 17.84 13.80 -0.23
CA LEU A 147 18.95 14.25 -1.05
C LEU A 147 20.26 14.33 -0.27
N GLU A 148 20.22 14.58 1.04
CA GLU A 148 21.41 14.61 1.88
C GLU A 148 22.00 13.22 2.05
N GLU A 149 21.16 12.24 2.37
CA GLU A 149 21.57 10.84 2.53
C GLU A 149 22.02 10.24 1.18
N GLU A 150 21.33 10.55 0.09
CA GLU A 150 21.73 10.13 -1.26
C GLU A 150 23.13 10.65 -1.61
N GLU A 151 23.40 11.93 -1.36
CA GLU A 151 24.70 12.53 -1.61
C GLU A 151 25.78 11.90 -0.70
N ARG A 152 25.45 11.62 0.55
CA ARG A 152 26.36 10.94 1.48
C ARG A 152 26.73 9.54 0.97
N VAL A 153 25.75 8.77 0.51
CA VAL A 153 25.96 7.43 -0.05
C VAL A 153 26.77 7.53 -1.35
N TYR A 154 26.40 8.47 -2.23
CA TYR A 154 27.11 8.68 -3.50
C TYR A 154 28.59 8.95 -3.27
N ARG A 155 28.93 9.89 -2.38
CA ARG A 155 30.36 10.20 -2.06
C ARG A 155 31.12 9.01 -1.50
N LYS A 156 30.44 8.13 -0.78
CA LYS A 156 31.05 6.90 -0.25
C LYS A 156 31.33 5.88 -1.35
N MET A 157 30.45 5.78 -2.34
CA MET A 157 30.55 4.80 -3.43
C MET A 157 31.43 5.30 -4.59
N ALA A 158 31.38 6.59 -4.87
CA ALA A 158 32.15 7.25 -5.94
C ALA A 158 33.00 8.41 -5.38
N PRO A 159 33.99 8.18 -4.50
CA PRO A 159 34.69 9.22 -3.75
C PRO A 159 35.48 10.19 -4.62
N GLU A 160 35.81 9.81 -5.83
CA GLU A 160 36.59 10.63 -6.77
C GLU A 160 35.70 11.32 -7.84
N GLY A 161 34.38 11.26 -7.69
CA GLY A 161 33.42 11.82 -8.66
C GLY A 161 33.49 11.15 -10.05
N LYS A 162 33.99 9.91 -10.10
CA LYS A 162 34.03 9.13 -11.34
C LYS A 162 32.66 8.52 -11.64
N ASP A 163 32.35 8.42 -12.91
CA ASP A 163 31.20 7.63 -13.34
C ASP A 163 31.34 6.19 -12.90
N TYR A 164 30.22 5.59 -12.46
CA TYR A 164 30.19 4.20 -12.05
C TYR A 164 28.94 3.52 -12.63
N ILE A 165 29.04 2.19 -12.75
CA ILE A 165 27.90 1.34 -13.11
C ILE A 165 27.54 0.53 -11.88
N PHE A 166 26.28 0.62 -11.45
CA PHE A 166 25.77 -0.26 -10.42
C PHE A 166 25.41 -1.61 -11.02
N VAL A 167 26.01 -2.68 -10.51
CA VAL A 167 25.73 -4.07 -10.92
C VAL A 167 25.16 -4.80 -9.73
N HIS A 168 23.94 -5.34 -9.89
CA HIS A 168 23.36 -6.28 -8.95
C HIS A 168 23.62 -7.69 -9.47
N ASP A 169 24.40 -8.45 -8.73
CA ASP A 169 24.68 -9.86 -9.01
C ASP A 169 24.03 -10.71 -7.92
N ASP A 170 22.90 -11.35 -8.27
CA ASP A 170 22.23 -12.30 -7.38
C ASP A 170 22.54 -13.74 -7.81
N PRO A 171 23.43 -14.44 -7.09
CA PRO A 171 23.83 -15.78 -7.44
C PRO A 171 22.69 -16.81 -7.34
N ASN A 172 21.55 -16.45 -6.73
CA ASN A 172 20.40 -17.36 -6.58
C ASN A 172 19.42 -17.30 -7.75
N HIS A 173 19.63 -16.37 -8.70
CA HIS A 173 18.75 -16.18 -9.86
C HIS A 173 19.44 -16.42 -11.20
N ASN A 174 20.62 -17.11 -11.22
CA ASN A 174 21.30 -17.58 -12.42
C ASN A 174 20.99 -19.05 -12.74
#